data_70b124baaf3391fa9e5ab87a23db7de9
#
_entry.id   70b124baaf3391fa9e5ab87a23db7de9
#
_cell.length_a   1.000
_cell.length_b   1.000
_cell.length_c   1.000
_cell.angle_alpha   90.00
_cell.angle_beta   90.00
_cell.angle_gamma   90.00
#
_symmetry.space_group_name_H-M   'P 1'
#
loop_
_entity.id
_entity.type
_entity.pdbx_description
1 polymer ?
#
loop_
_entity_poly.entity_id
_entity_poly.type
_entity_poly.pdbx_seq_one_letter_code
_entity_poly.pdbx_strand_id
1 'polypeptide(L)'
;LDKKKFEIIKKNEIVKFDIVFNTIHGEPGENGEIQEYLERLNIRQTSSRSEEAKLTFNKTRCKNEVNKFGILTPKSLIIKKGNIDKSDLIIKNLNFPLFIKPNEGGSSFGISRITKRDDIIKSLEKCYKENSDALVEEEILGREISVGVIFYNNKVTALPPTEIISHNEFFDYNAKYKGQSDEITPAELDENKIKEVKSLAIKIYEKL
;
A
#
# COMPACT_ATOMS: atom_id res chain seq x y z
N LEU A 1 -15.35 -20.59 17.98
CA LEU A 1 -15.13 -19.15 18.13
C LEU A 1 -16.48 -18.42 18.17
N ASP A 2 -16.75 -17.70 19.22
CA ASP A 2 -17.86 -16.75 19.26
C ASP A 2 -17.46 -15.44 18.58
N LYS A 3 -17.91 -15.23 17.36
CA LYS A 3 -17.57 -14.01 16.59
C LYS A 3 -18.20 -12.73 17.14
N LYS A 4 -19.29 -12.82 17.95
CA LYS A 4 -19.91 -11.63 18.54
C LYS A 4 -19.13 -11.10 19.73
N LYS A 5 -18.39 -11.97 20.42
CA LYS A 5 -17.60 -11.63 21.61
C LYS A 5 -16.10 -11.82 21.43
N PHE A 6 -15.68 -12.37 20.28
CA PHE A 6 -14.29 -12.75 20.00
C PHE A 6 -13.71 -13.66 21.10
N GLU A 7 -14.44 -14.71 21.44
CA GLU A 7 -14.11 -15.66 22.50
C GLU A 7 -14.00 -17.08 21.93
N ILE A 8 -13.15 -17.90 22.50
CA ILE A 8 -13.10 -19.35 22.24
C ILE A 8 -13.75 -20.08 23.41
N ILE A 9 -14.74 -20.91 23.12
CA ILE A 9 -15.36 -21.82 24.08
C ILE A 9 -14.72 -23.19 23.91
N LYS A 10 -14.00 -23.67 24.92
CA LYS A 10 -13.33 -24.96 24.92
C LYS A 10 -13.63 -25.70 26.23
N LYS A 11 -14.29 -26.87 26.15
CA LYS A 11 -14.59 -27.74 27.31
C LYS A 11 -15.17 -26.96 28.51
N ASN A 12 -16.16 -26.10 28.30
CA ASN A 12 -16.80 -25.23 29.28
C ASN A 12 -15.94 -24.09 29.83
N GLU A 13 -14.76 -23.85 29.28
CA GLU A 13 -13.93 -22.68 29.59
C GLU A 13 -14.10 -21.62 28.49
N ILE A 14 -14.18 -20.37 28.88
CA ILE A 14 -14.21 -19.22 27.96
C ILE A 14 -12.82 -18.60 27.95
N VAL A 15 -12.18 -18.61 26.79
CA VAL A 15 -10.90 -17.94 26.57
C VAL A 15 -11.16 -16.60 25.89
N LYS A 16 -10.76 -15.52 26.54
CA LYS A 16 -10.78 -14.14 26.04
C LYS A 16 -9.39 -13.73 25.58
N PHE A 17 -9.34 -12.72 24.72
CA PHE A 17 -8.08 -12.17 24.20
C PHE A 17 -7.95 -10.70 24.62
N ASP A 18 -6.79 -10.32 25.10
CA ASP A 18 -6.48 -8.94 25.54
C ASP A 18 -6.00 -8.07 24.38
N ILE A 19 -5.38 -8.70 23.37
CA ILE A 19 -4.80 -8.04 22.20
C ILE A 19 -4.75 -9.00 21.02
N VAL A 20 -4.91 -8.44 19.82
CA VAL A 20 -4.77 -9.16 18.55
C VAL A 20 -3.52 -8.68 17.81
N PHE A 21 -2.66 -9.62 17.46
CA PHE A 21 -1.55 -9.39 16.54
C PHE A 21 -2.03 -9.71 15.12
N ASN A 22 -2.40 -8.66 14.38
CA ASN A 22 -2.90 -8.79 13.02
C ASN A 22 -1.74 -8.89 12.02
N THR A 23 -1.64 -10.02 11.33
CA THR A 23 -0.64 -10.28 10.27
C THR A 23 -1.30 -10.76 8.97
N ILE A 24 -2.60 -10.47 8.79
CA ILE A 24 -3.34 -10.85 7.60
C ILE A 24 -2.96 -9.91 6.46
N HIS A 25 -2.47 -10.47 5.36
CA HIS A 25 -2.23 -9.73 4.12
C HIS A 25 -3.52 -9.57 3.32
N GLY A 26 -3.71 -8.36 2.76
CA GLY A 26 -4.89 -8.04 1.97
C GLY A 26 -6.17 -7.98 2.82
N GLU A 27 -7.30 -8.16 2.16
CA GLU A 27 -8.61 -8.21 2.82
C GLU A 27 -8.77 -9.53 3.61
N PRO A 28 -9.37 -9.46 4.81
CA PRO A 28 -9.91 -8.30 5.53
C PRO A 28 -8.89 -7.64 6.48
N GLY A 29 -7.62 -7.98 6.39
CA GLY A 29 -6.58 -7.56 7.37
C GLY A 29 -6.04 -6.15 7.17
N GLU A 30 -6.07 -5.62 5.94
CA GLU A 30 -5.47 -4.35 5.58
C GLU A 30 -6.50 -3.29 5.15
N ASN A 31 -7.74 -3.68 4.83
CA ASN A 31 -8.78 -2.79 4.32
C ASN A 31 -9.67 -2.13 5.40
N GLY A 32 -9.34 -2.30 6.67
CA GLY A 32 -10.06 -1.73 7.80
C GLY A 32 -11.18 -2.59 8.38
N GLU A 33 -11.55 -3.71 7.76
CA GLU A 33 -12.66 -4.56 8.23
C GLU A 33 -12.37 -5.24 9.57
N ILE A 34 -11.22 -5.88 9.71
CA ILE A 34 -10.80 -6.51 10.97
C ILE A 34 -10.60 -5.46 12.04
N GLN A 35 -10.02 -4.32 11.70
CA GLN A 35 -9.79 -3.21 12.61
C GLN A 35 -11.14 -2.71 13.17
N GLU A 36 -12.11 -2.41 12.30
CA GLU A 36 -13.44 -1.95 12.71
C GLU A 36 -14.17 -2.98 13.57
N TYR A 37 -14.05 -4.27 13.22
CA TYR A 37 -14.63 -5.35 14.01
C TYR A 37 -14.04 -5.39 15.42
N LEU A 38 -12.72 -5.29 15.58
CA LEU A 38 -12.05 -5.31 16.89
C LEU A 38 -12.32 -4.03 17.70
N GLU A 39 -12.39 -2.87 17.03
CA GLU A 39 -12.76 -1.60 17.65
C GLU A 39 -14.17 -1.63 18.28
N ARG A 40 -15.15 -2.19 17.57
CA ARG A 40 -16.52 -2.37 18.11
C ARG A 40 -16.55 -3.26 19.35
N LEU A 41 -15.60 -4.16 19.50
CA LEU A 41 -15.48 -5.06 20.65
C LEU A 41 -14.54 -4.53 21.74
N ASN A 42 -13.97 -3.33 21.56
CA ASN A 42 -12.92 -2.75 22.41
C ASN A 42 -11.70 -3.67 22.62
N ILE A 43 -11.35 -4.46 21.61
CA ILE A 43 -10.18 -5.33 21.63
C ILE A 43 -8.99 -4.59 21.00
N ARG A 44 -7.90 -4.49 21.75
CA ARG A 44 -6.66 -3.87 21.27
C ARG A 44 -6.04 -4.69 20.15
N GLN A 45 -5.38 -4.02 19.24
CA GLN A 45 -4.72 -4.63 18.09
C GLN A 45 -3.42 -3.90 17.72
N THR A 46 -2.58 -4.55 16.91
CA THR A 46 -1.26 -4.04 16.53
C THR A 46 -1.26 -3.21 15.23
N SER A 47 -2.32 -3.25 14.44
CA SER A 47 -2.44 -2.43 13.23
C SER A 47 -2.99 -1.02 13.53
N SER A 48 -3.01 -0.14 12.51
CA SER A 48 -3.65 1.17 12.58
C SER A 48 -5.16 1.04 12.88
N ARG A 49 -5.84 2.14 13.15
CA ARG A 49 -7.29 2.15 13.28
C ARG A 49 -7.97 1.86 11.94
N SER A 50 -9.24 1.53 12.01
CA SER A 50 -10.02 1.15 10.81
C SER A 50 -10.07 2.24 9.74
N GLU A 51 -10.19 3.50 10.13
CA GLU A 51 -10.26 4.60 9.17
C GLU A 51 -8.92 4.87 8.47
N GLU A 52 -7.80 4.82 9.20
CA GLU A 52 -6.46 4.93 8.63
C GLU A 52 -6.15 3.72 7.72
N ALA A 53 -6.57 2.51 8.12
CA ALA A 53 -6.43 1.32 7.28
C ALA A 53 -7.22 1.46 5.97
N LYS A 54 -8.50 1.87 6.03
CA LYS A 54 -9.33 2.13 4.84
C LYS A 54 -8.73 3.23 3.95
N LEU A 55 -8.18 4.28 4.55
CA LEU A 55 -7.56 5.38 3.83
C LEU A 55 -6.32 4.93 3.06
N THR A 56 -5.42 4.23 3.74
CA THR A 56 -4.13 3.82 3.18
C THR A 56 -4.24 2.65 2.20
N PHE A 57 -5.23 1.77 2.38
CA PHE A 57 -5.50 0.68 1.45
C PHE A 57 -5.97 1.17 0.08
N ASN A 58 -6.74 2.27 0.05
CA ASN A 58 -7.19 2.91 -1.19
C ASN A 58 -6.14 3.92 -1.68
N LYS A 59 -5.38 3.54 -2.70
CA LYS A 59 -4.24 4.32 -3.21
C LYS A 59 -4.63 5.73 -3.66
N THR A 60 -5.77 5.90 -4.31
CA THR A 60 -6.24 7.22 -4.74
C THR A 60 -6.58 8.12 -3.56
N ARG A 61 -7.28 7.59 -2.54
CA ARG A 61 -7.60 8.34 -1.32
C ARG A 61 -6.35 8.73 -0.57
N CYS A 62 -5.42 7.78 -0.38
CA CYS A 62 -4.14 8.01 0.28
C CYS A 62 -3.33 9.11 -0.44
N LYS A 63 -3.18 9.02 -1.77
CA LYS A 63 -2.49 10.04 -2.58
C LYS A 63 -3.12 11.42 -2.43
N ASN A 64 -4.45 11.49 -2.52
CA ASN A 64 -5.16 12.77 -2.37
C ASN A 64 -4.95 13.36 -0.97
N GLU A 65 -4.88 12.53 0.05
CA GLU A 65 -4.63 13.00 1.42
C GLU A 65 -3.23 13.54 1.58
N VAL A 66 -2.19 12.77 1.21
CA VAL A 66 -0.79 13.22 1.37
C VAL A 66 -0.46 14.44 0.51
N ASN A 67 -1.10 14.60 -0.65
CA ASN A 67 -0.94 15.78 -1.51
C ASN A 67 -1.38 17.09 -0.83
N LYS A 68 -2.39 17.05 0.06
CA LYS A 68 -2.81 18.23 0.85
C LYS A 68 -1.69 18.79 1.72
N PHE A 69 -0.73 17.95 2.07
CA PHE A 69 0.42 18.33 2.90
C PHE A 69 1.68 18.60 2.08
N GLY A 70 1.55 18.75 0.74
CA GLY A 70 2.64 19.04 -0.16
C GLY A 70 3.58 17.87 -0.42
N ILE A 71 3.14 16.62 -0.17
CA ILE A 71 3.89 15.42 -0.50
C ILE A 71 3.61 15.07 -1.95
N LEU A 72 4.66 15.01 -2.76
CA LEU A 72 4.55 14.73 -4.19
C LEU A 72 4.18 13.26 -4.44
N THR A 73 3.27 13.06 -5.36
CA THR A 73 2.88 11.73 -5.85
C THR A 73 2.85 11.73 -7.38
N PRO A 74 2.93 10.56 -8.04
CA PRO A 74 2.87 10.49 -9.49
C PRO A 74 1.57 11.13 -10.02
N LYS A 75 1.62 11.74 -11.18
CA LYS A 75 0.41 12.14 -11.90
C LYS A 75 -0.39 10.88 -12.24
N SER A 76 -1.69 10.91 -12.03
CA SER A 76 -2.51 9.70 -12.13
C SER A 76 -3.95 9.95 -12.55
N LEU A 77 -4.58 8.88 -13.03
CA LEU A 77 -6.01 8.80 -13.34
C LEU A 77 -6.60 7.52 -12.73
N ILE A 78 -7.86 7.59 -12.34
CA ILE A 78 -8.65 6.40 -11.97
C ILE A 78 -9.59 6.03 -13.12
N ILE A 79 -9.51 4.77 -13.53
CA ILE A 79 -10.42 4.19 -14.54
C ILE A 79 -11.30 3.17 -13.81
N LYS A 80 -12.59 3.45 -13.77
CA LYS A 80 -13.56 2.57 -13.12
C LYS A 80 -13.61 1.20 -13.78
N LYS A 81 -13.75 0.16 -12.98
CA LYS A 81 -13.89 -1.21 -13.46
C LYS A 81 -15.01 -1.30 -14.51
N GLY A 82 -14.68 -1.92 -15.63
CA GLY A 82 -15.58 -2.06 -16.77
C GLY A 82 -15.55 -0.92 -17.80
N ASN A 83 -14.91 0.23 -17.49
CA ASN A 83 -14.84 1.38 -18.42
C ASN A 83 -13.58 1.35 -19.31
N ILE A 84 -13.38 0.25 -20.03
CA ILE A 84 -12.24 0.08 -20.94
C ILE A 84 -12.31 1.09 -22.12
N ASP A 85 -13.50 1.48 -22.52
CA ASP A 85 -13.77 2.52 -23.52
C ASP A 85 -13.14 3.88 -23.20
N LYS A 86 -12.83 4.13 -21.93
CA LYS A 86 -12.16 5.36 -21.48
C LYS A 86 -10.63 5.31 -21.57
N SER A 87 -10.06 4.29 -22.20
CA SER A 87 -8.60 4.18 -22.39
C SER A 87 -7.96 5.38 -23.07
N ASP A 88 -8.68 6.07 -23.97
CA ASP A 88 -8.20 7.28 -24.62
C ASP A 88 -7.95 8.45 -23.65
N LEU A 89 -8.63 8.49 -22.50
CA LEU A 89 -8.37 9.48 -21.45
C LEU A 89 -6.97 9.31 -20.85
N ILE A 90 -6.46 8.09 -20.79
CA ILE A 90 -5.12 7.81 -20.27
C ILE A 90 -4.10 8.51 -21.15
N ILE A 91 -4.16 8.28 -22.47
CA ILE A 91 -3.21 8.83 -23.46
C ILE A 91 -3.28 10.35 -23.52
N LYS A 92 -4.49 10.91 -23.38
CA LYS A 92 -4.68 12.35 -23.40
C LYS A 92 -4.10 13.07 -22.18
N ASN A 93 -4.01 12.38 -21.05
CA ASN A 93 -3.69 13.02 -19.76
C ASN A 93 -2.36 12.59 -19.15
N LEU A 94 -1.82 11.43 -19.53
CA LEU A 94 -0.62 10.86 -18.92
C LEU A 94 0.44 10.52 -19.96
N ASN A 95 1.71 10.59 -19.55
CA ASN A 95 2.87 10.29 -20.38
C ASN A 95 3.43 8.91 -20.05
N PHE A 96 3.82 8.14 -21.07
CA PHE A 96 4.52 6.87 -20.90
C PHE A 96 5.96 7.08 -20.38
N PRO A 97 6.53 6.11 -19.64
CA PRO A 97 5.94 4.84 -19.20
C PRO A 97 4.87 5.01 -18.12
N LEU A 98 3.92 4.07 -18.06
CA LEU A 98 2.82 4.09 -17.10
C LEU A 98 2.77 2.80 -16.29
N PHE A 99 2.33 2.92 -15.05
CA PHE A 99 1.88 1.79 -14.23
C PHE A 99 0.36 1.74 -14.20
N ILE A 100 -0.21 0.57 -14.51
CA ILE A 100 -1.63 0.26 -14.30
C ILE A 100 -1.71 -0.74 -13.17
N LYS A 101 -2.43 -0.40 -12.11
CA LYS A 101 -2.51 -1.21 -10.88
C LYS A 101 -3.88 -1.12 -10.22
N PRO A 102 -4.30 -2.13 -9.43
CA PRO A 102 -5.51 -2.03 -8.63
C PRO A 102 -5.45 -0.85 -7.66
N ASN A 103 -6.52 -0.06 -7.61
CA ASN A 103 -6.63 1.05 -6.66
C ASN A 103 -6.64 0.54 -5.21
N GLU A 104 -7.24 -0.63 -4.99
CA GLU A 104 -7.22 -1.37 -3.73
C GLU A 104 -6.60 -2.74 -3.95
N GLY A 105 -5.88 -3.24 -2.95
CA GLY A 105 -5.13 -4.50 -3.04
C GLY A 105 -3.64 -4.34 -2.80
N GLY A 106 -2.93 -5.46 -2.75
CA GLY A 106 -1.52 -5.55 -2.36
C GLY A 106 -0.69 -6.52 -3.20
N SER A 107 0.50 -6.86 -2.69
CA SER A 107 1.41 -7.91 -3.22
C SER A 107 1.73 -7.83 -4.72
N SER A 108 1.59 -6.65 -5.33
CA SER A 108 1.82 -6.42 -6.77
C SER A 108 0.94 -7.26 -7.71
N PHE A 109 -0.17 -7.83 -7.24
CA PHE A 109 -1.15 -8.47 -8.11
C PHE A 109 -1.82 -7.45 -9.02
N GLY A 110 -2.10 -7.85 -10.25
CA GLY A 110 -2.79 -7.01 -11.23
C GLY A 110 -1.98 -5.81 -11.76
N ILE A 111 -0.72 -5.62 -11.35
CA ILE A 111 0.14 -4.52 -11.78
C ILE A 111 0.74 -4.83 -13.16
N SER A 112 0.82 -3.80 -14.00
CA SER A 112 1.53 -3.80 -15.28
C SER A 112 2.27 -2.49 -15.48
N ARG A 113 3.54 -2.56 -15.90
CA ARG A 113 4.28 -1.43 -16.47
C ARG A 113 4.06 -1.45 -17.98
N ILE A 114 3.69 -0.33 -18.57
CA ILE A 114 3.43 -0.23 -20.01
C ILE A 114 4.20 0.95 -20.63
N THR A 115 4.71 0.72 -21.81
CA THR A 115 5.50 1.72 -22.56
C THR A 115 4.81 2.20 -23.84
N LYS A 116 3.70 1.57 -24.21
CA LYS A 116 2.96 1.87 -25.46
C LYS A 116 1.45 1.71 -25.28
N ARG A 117 0.71 2.40 -26.16
CA ARG A 117 -0.76 2.43 -26.17
C ARG A 117 -1.40 1.05 -26.25
N ASP A 118 -0.84 0.17 -27.07
CA ASP A 118 -1.44 -1.13 -27.38
C ASP A 118 -1.56 -2.05 -26.16
N ASP A 119 -0.76 -1.80 -25.12
CA ASP A 119 -0.77 -2.58 -23.90
C ASP A 119 -1.82 -2.12 -22.88
N ILE A 120 -2.48 -0.97 -23.10
CA ILE A 120 -3.43 -0.38 -22.12
C ILE A 120 -4.59 -1.34 -21.83
N ILE A 121 -5.29 -1.79 -22.88
CA ILE A 121 -6.52 -2.60 -22.73
C ILE A 121 -6.21 -3.90 -21.97
N LYS A 122 -5.18 -4.63 -22.40
CA LYS A 122 -4.75 -5.87 -21.77
C LYS A 122 -4.37 -5.66 -20.31
N SER A 123 -3.74 -4.53 -19.99
CA SER A 123 -3.31 -4.19 -18.63
C SER A 123 -4.48 -3.79 -17.73
N LEU A 124 -5.49 -3.07 -18.27
CA LEU A 124 -6.74 -2.79 -17.57
C LEU A 124 -7.51 -4.09 -17.26
N GLU A 125 -7.65 -4.98 -18.23
CA GLU A 125 -8.29 -6.28 -18.05
C GLU A 125 -7.59 -7.12 -16.98
N LYS A 126 -6.25 -7.13 -16.96
CA LYS A 126 -5.46 -7.80 -15.91
C LYS A 126 -5.73 -7.17 -14.54
N CYS A 127 -5.74 -5.86 -14.45
CA CYS A 127 -6.01 -5.13 -13.22
C CYS A 127 -7.43 -5.43 -12.66
N TYR A 128 -8.43 -5.47 -13.53
CA TYR A 128 -9.82 -5.71 -13.13
C TYR A 128 -10.09 -7.14 -12.61
N LYS A 129 -9.19 -8.09 -12.83
CA LYS A 129 -9.26 -9.42 -12.21
C LYS A 129 -9.11 -9.37 -10.69
N GLU A 130 -8.46 -8.33 -10.17
CA GLU A 130 -8.34 -8.08 -8.73
C GLU A 130 -9.58 -7.41 -8.12
N ASN A 131 -10.68 -7.35 -8.86
CA ASN A 131 -11.97 -6.79 -8.43
C ASN A 131 -11.92 -5.32 -7.97
N SER A 132 -11.00 -4.53 -8.49
CA SER A 132 -10.75 -3.13 -8.13
C SER A 132 -10.85 -2.23 -9.37
N ASP A 133 -11.06 -0.92 -9.13
CA ASP A 133 -10.82 0.12 -10.12
C ASP A 133 -9.32 0.15 -10.47
N ALA A 134 -8.99 0.61 -11.68
CA ALA A 134 -7.61 0.74 -12.09
C ALA A 134 -7.07 2.14 -11.80
N LEU A 135 -6.02 2.23 -10.99
CA LEU A 135 -5.19 3.43 -10.86
C LEU A 135 -4.10 3.36 -11.93
N VAL A 136 -4.06 4.39 -12.79
CA VAL A 136 -3.04 4.56 -13.82
C VAL A 136 -2.14 5.72 -13.43
N GLU A 137 -0.83 5.50 -13.37
CA GLU A 137 0.16 6.47 -12.90
C GLU A 137 1.33 6.60 -13.85
N GLU A 138 1.86 7.81 -13.99
CA GLU A 138 3.15 8.02 -14.65
C GLU A 138 4.28 7.38 -13.82
N GLU A 139 5.26 6.79 -14.49
CA GLU A 139 6.45 6.25 -13.84
C GLU A 139 7.28 7.38 -13.24
N ILE A 140 7.76 7.19 -12.02
CA ILE A 140 8.79 8.05 -11.42
C ILE A 140 10.11 7.29 -11.47
N LEU A 141 11.08 7.84 -12.17
CA LEU A 141 12.43 7.29 -12.24
C LEU A 141 13.22 7.66 -10.98
N GLY A 142 13.96 6.72 -10.44
CA GLY A 142 14.81 6.94 -9.28
C GLY A 142 15.10 5.69 -8.49
N ARG A 143 15.77 5.85 -7.36
CA ARG A 143 16.04 4.78 -6.39
C ARG A 143 14.78 4.56 -5.55
N GLU A 144 14.42 3.30 -5.33
CA GLU A 144 13.27 2.93 -4.50
C GLU A 144 13.72 2.79 -3.03
N ILE A 145 13.18 3.62 -2.16
CA ILE A 145 13.52 3.65 -0.74
C ILE A 145 12.28 3.37 0.10
N SER A 146 12.36 2.35 0.94
CA SER A 146 11.35 2.04 1.95
C SER A 146 11.80 2.53 3.33
N VAL A 147 10.88 3.12 4.10
CA VAL A 147 11.16 3.60 5.46
C VAL A 147 10.06 3.16 6.40
N GLY A 148 10.40 2.29 7.35
CA GLY A 148 9.49 1.95 8.43
C GLY A 148 9.38 3.09 9.45
N VAL A 149 8.17 3.32 9.97
CA VAL A 149 7.93 4.31 11.03
C VAL A 149 7.18 3.64 12.16
N ILE A 150 7.62 3.89 13.40
CA ILE A 150 7.01 3.35 14.61
C ILE A 150 6.77 4.46 15.64
N PHE A 151 5.73 4.29 16.45
CA PHE A 151 5.56 5.06 17.68
C PHE A 151 6.14 4.26 18.84
N TYR A 152 7.24 4.74 19.38
CA TYR A 152 7.98 4.07 20.47
C TYR A 152 8.49 5.10 21.48
N ASN A 153 8.39 4.80 22.76
CA ASN A 153 8.79 5.68 23.86
C ASN A 153 8.22 7.12 23.69
N ASN A 154 6.92 7.22 23.43
CA ASN A 154 6.20 8.48 23.21
C ASN A 154 6.77 9.36 22.07
N LYS A 155 7.42 8.75 21.11
CA LYS A 155 8.02 9.45 19.96
C LYS A 155 7.78 8.69 18.67
N VAL A 156 7.39 9.42 17.63
CA VAL A 156 7.38 8.91 16.24
C VAL A 156 8.84 8.80 15.77
N THR A 157 9.22 7.61 15.35
CA THR A 157 10.62 7.29 14.99
C THR A 157 10.67 6.59 13.64
N ALA A 158 11.40 7.17 12.70
CA ALA A 158 11.71 6.53 11.42
C ALA A 158 12.91 5.58 11.59
N LEU A 159 12.72 4.35 11.16
CA LEU A 159 13.76 3.31 11.13
C LEU A 159 14.82 3.63 10.04
N PRO A 160 15.94 2.90 10.00
CA PRO A 160 16.89 3.04 8.90
C PRO A 160 16.18 2.82 7.54
N PRO A 161 16.43 3.68 6.54
CA PRO A 161 15.89 3.46 5.20
C PRO A 161 16.45 2.18 4.58
N THR A 162 15.63 1.47 3.82
CA THR A 162 16.02 0.32 3.02
C THR A 162 15.93 0.69 1.55
N GLU A 163 16.98 0.46 0.78
CA GLU A 163 16.91 0.54 -0.67
C GLU A 163 16.46 -0.79 -1.24
N ILE A 164 15.54 -0.71 -2.21
CA ILE A 164 15.00 -1.86 -2.92
C ILE A 164 15.53 -1.80 -4.35
N ILE A 165 16.35 -2.78 -4.73
CA ILE A 165 16.92 -2.91 -6.06
C ILE A 165 16.26 -4.12 -6.73
N SER A 166 15.28 -3.87 -7.59
CA SER A 166 14.61 -4.94 -8.33
C SER A 166 15.51 -5.45 -9.46
N HIS A 167 15.64 -6.78 -9.59
CA HIS A 167 16.30 -7.41 -10.74
C HIS A 167 15.36 -7.52 -11.96
N ASN A 168 14.06 -7.23 -11.75
CA ASN A 168 13.04 -7.16 -12.79
C ASN A 168 12.84 -5.70 -13.24
N GLU A 169 12.03 -5.48 -14.27
CA GLU A 169 11.69 -4.13 -14.74
C GLU A 169 11.09 -3.25 -13.63
N PHE A 170 10.45 -3.84 -12.63
CA PHE A 170 9.92 -3.18 -11.42
C PHE A 170 9.79 -4.17 -10.27
N PHE A 171 9.51 -3.68 -9.06
CA PHE A 171 9.35 -4.49 -7.86
C PHE A 171 8.01 -5.25 -7.87
N ASP A 172 7.94 -6.29 -8.70
CA ASP A 172 6.78 -7.17 -8.89
C ASP A 172 6.67 -8.25 -7.81
N TYR A 173 5.69 -9.16 -7.96
CA TYR A 173 5.48 -10.28 -7.03
C TYR A 173 6.72 -11.20 -6.94
N ASN A 174 7.39 -11.47 -8.06
CA ASN A 174 8.57 -12.34 -8.06
C ASN A 174 9.76 -11.64 -7.37
N ALA A 175 9.93 -10.35 -7.58
CA ALA A 175 10.93 -9.56 -6.88
C ALA A 175 10.69 -9.60 -5.35
N LYS A 176 9.42 -9.45 -4.92
CA LYS A 176 9.04 -9.44 -3.49
C LYS A 176 9.21 -10.78 -2.77
N TYR A 177 8.89 -11.89 -3.44
CA TYR A 177 8.71 -13.17 -2.76
C TYR A 177 9.60 -14.31 -3.28
N LYS A 178 10.34 -14.10 -4.38
CA LYS A 178 11.19 -15.13 -4.99
C LYS A 178 12.66 -14.75 -5.10
N GLY A 179 13.10 -13.78 -4.28
CA GLY A 179 14.51 -13.38 -4.22
C GLY A 179 15.03 -12.72 -5.50
N GLN A 180 14.16 -11.99 -6.22
CA GLN A 180 14.54 -11.24 -7.43
C GLN A 180 14.68 -9.74 -7.12
N SER A 181 15.09 -9.43 -5.90
CA SER A 181 15.46 -8.09 -5.45
C SER A 181 16.52 -8.16 -4.38
N ASP A 182 17.35 -7.12 -4.30
CA ASP A 182 18.23 -6.88 -3.16
C ASP A 182 17.59 -5.80 -2.27
N GLU A 183 17.62 -6.03 -0.97
CA GLU A 183 17.12 -5.11 0.05
C GLU A 183 18.30 -4.70 0.94
N ILE A 184 18.81 -3.49 0.73
CA ILE A 184 20.00 -2.98 1.42
C ILE A 184 19.58 -2.06 2.56
N THR A 185 19.86 -2.48 3.81
CA THR A 185 19.56 -1.71 5.02
C THR A 185 20.82 -1.57 5.88
N PRO A 186 21.24 -0.34 6.25
CA PRO A 186 20.73 0.94 5.78
C PRO A 186 21.04 1.19 4.30
N ALA A 187 20.15 1.90 3.61
CA ALA A 187 20.36 2.31 2.23
C ALA A 187 21.65 3.16 2.09
N GLU A 188 22.41 2.93 1.03
CA GLU A 188 23.63 3.69 0.71
C GLU A 188 23.27 5.07 0.15
N LEU A 189 22.86 5.98 1.03
CA LEU A 189 22.50 7.36 0.75
C LEU A 189 23.43 8.31 1.52
N ASP A 190 23.63 9.51 0.99
CA ASP A 190 24.29 10.56 1.76
C ASP A 190 23.44 10.98 2.99
N GLU A 191 24.10 11.54 4.02
CA GLU A 191 23.45 11.88 5.28
C GLU A 191 22.26 12.85 5.12
N ASN A 192 22.32 13.77 4.16
CA ASN A 192 21.26 14.73 3.93
C ASN A 192 20.03 14.03 3.36
N LYS A 193 20.23 13.10 2.41
CA LYS A 193 19.15 12.28 1.87
C LYS A 193 18.54 11.35 2.92
N ILE A 194 19.35 10.75 3.79
CA ILE A 194 18.84 9.96 4.92
C ILE A 194 17.93 10.80 5.81
N LYS A 195 18.36 12.02 6.16
CA LYS A 195 17.55 12.95 6.98
C LYS A 195 16.26 13.35 6.26
N GLU A 196 16.33 13.65 4.96
CA GLU A 196 15.19 14.04 4.13
C GLU A 196 14.12 12.92 4.09
N VAL A 197 14.50 11.68 3.71
CA VAL A 197 13.55 10.57 3.59
C VAL A 197 12.95 10.17 4.93
N LYS A 198 13.73 10.20 6.03
CA LYS A 198 13.22 9.95 7.39
C LYS A 198 12.24 11.02 7.84
N SER A 199 12.55 12.30 7.60
CA SER A 199 11.66 13.42 7.92
C SER A 199 10.36 13.35 7.14
N LEU A 200 10.42 13.00 5.85
CA LEU A 200 9.26 12.81 5.00
C LEU A 200 8.38 11.65 5.50
N ALA A 201 8.99 10.51 5.85
CA ALA A 201 8.28 9.36 6.38
C ALA A 201 7.56 9.66 7.71
N ILE A 202 8.24 10.37 8.64
CA ILE A 202 7.62 10.84 9.89
C ILE A 202 6.44 11.77 9.59
N LYS A 203 6.63 12.75 8.68
CA LYS A 203 5.56 13.67 8.28
C LYS A 203 4.33 12.93 7.73
N ILE A 204 4.53 11.91 6.90
CA ILE A 204 3.43 11.08 6.36
C ILE A 204 2.72 10.37 7.51
N TYR A 205 3.47 9.70 8.39
CA TYR A 205 2.91 8.96 9.53
C TYR A 205 2.08 9.83 10.47
N GLU A 206 2.51 11.09 10.71
CA GLU A 206 1.80 12.03 11.59
C GLU A 206 0.56 12.67 10.93
N LYS A 207 0.42 12.56 9.62
CA LYS A 207 -0.65 13.20 8.83
C LYS A 207 -1.73 12.22 8.36
N LEU A 208 -1.43 10.94 8.34
CA LEU A 208 -2.37 9.86 8.05
C LEU A 208 -2.83 9.15 9.33
#